data_0d8908df6f17f542618a9b6b410cb385
#
_entry.id   0d8908df6f17f542618a9b6b410cb385
#
_cell.length_a   1.000
_cell.length_b   1.000
_cell.length_c   1.000
_cell.angle_alpha   90.00
_cell.angle_beta   90.00
_cell.angle_gamma   90.00
#
_symmetry.space_group_name_H-M   'P 1'
#
loop_
_entity.id
_entity.type
_entity.pdbx_description
1 polymer ?
#
loop_
_entity_poly.entity_id
_entity_poly.type
_entity_poly.pdbx_seq_one_letter_code
_entity_poly.pdbx_strand_id
1 'polypeptide(L)'
;GLPLMEAAAMNVPVIATGWSAHKDYLENDAYQKVKYDLVPVPKERTDEVIFREGSKWANPKEKSAKECFRKMKNHPGIYEKRASNLSEKIIKSHSFESICAAYDEVTKSII
;
A
#
# COMPACT_ATOMS: atom_id res chain seq x y z
N GLY A 1 -0.03 4.92 -4.93
CA GLY A 1 -0.13 5.29 -3.61
C GLY A 1 1.02 6.02 -2.93
N LEU A 2 1.54 7.13 -3.50
CA LEU A 2 2.57 7.96 -2.82
C LEU A 2 2.18 8.38 -1.39
N PRO A 3 0.95 8.83 -1.10
CA PRO A 3 0.57 9.22 0.27
C PRO A 3 0.75 8.12 1.30
N LEU A 4 0.52 6.85 0.95
CA LEU A 4 0.74 5.72 1.85
C LEU A 4 2.23 5.48 2.10
N MET A 5 3.05 5.61 1.05
CA MET A 5 4.51 5.47 1.15
C MET A 5 5.10 6.61 2.00
N GLU A 6 4.67 7.84 1.78
CA GLU A 6 5.11 9.01 2.55
C GLU A 6 4.75 8.87 4.03
N ALA A 7 3.51 8.47 4.35
CA ALA A 7 3.09 8.21 5.72
C ALA A 7 3.95 7.12 6.37
N ALA A 8 4.17 6.01 5.67
CA ALA A 8 5.00 4.92 6.16
C ALA A 8 6.47 5.36 6.38
N ALA A 9 7.05 6.14 5.46
CA ALA A 9 8.40 6.69 5.61
C ALA A 9 8.53 7.61 6.83
N MET A 10 7.46 8.27 7.24
CA MET A 10 7.39 9.18 8.39
C MET A 10 7.02 8.48 9.71
N ASN A 11 7.15 7.17 9.81
CA ASN A 11 6.78 6.38 11.00
C ASN A 11 5.28 6.43 11.35
N VAL A 12 4.41 6.75 10.40
CA VAL A 12 2.97 6.78 10.64
C VAL A 12 2.39 5.40 10.38
N PRO A 13 1.69 4.79 11.36
CA PRO A 13 1.02 3.52 11.14
C PRO A 13 -0.03 3.61 10.03
N VAL A 14 -0.04 2.65 9.12
CA VAL A 14 -0.89 2.65 7.93
C VAL A 14 -2.02 1.62 8.05
N ILE A 15 -3.23 2.03 7.69
CA ILE A 15 -4.38 1.15 7.43
C ILE A 15 -4.72 1.28 5.95
N ALA A 16 -4.75 0.20 5.22
CA ALA A 16 -5.06 0.20 3.79
C ALA A 16 -5.78 -1.08 3.37
N THR A 17 -6.53 -1.02 2.28
CA THR A 17 -7.11 -2.21 1.67
C THR A 17 -6.00 -3.16 1.24
N GLY A 18 -6.14 -4.46 1.49
CA GLY A 18 -5.12 -5.47 1.17
C GLY A 18 -4.98 -5.77 -0.33
N TRP A 19 -5.17 -4.78 -1.20
CA TRP A 19 -5.23 -4.90 -2.65
C TRP A 19 -4.47 -3.79 -3.36
N SER A 20 -3.91 -4.09 -4.54
CA SER A 20 -3.26 -3.14 -5.45
C SER A 20 -1.78 -2.86 -5.14
N ALA A 21 -1.21 -1.93 -5.88
CA ALA A 21 0.24 -1.68 -6.00
C ALA A 21 0.96 -1.33 -4.68
N HIS A 22 0.27 -0.76 -3.71
CA HIS A 22 0.91 -0.46 -2.42
C HIS A 22 1.38 -1.72 -1.65
N LYS A 23 0.91 -2.91 -2.03
CA LYS A 23 1.41 -4.18 -1.48
C LYS A 23 2.88 -4.44 -1.83
N ASP A 24 3.41 -3.81 -2.86
CA ASP A 24 4.79 -4.00 -3.30
C ASP A 24 5.79 -3.38 -2.30
N TYR A 25 5.41 -2.33 -1.60
CA TYR A 25 6.24 -1.66 -0.61
C TYR A 25 5.71 -1.74 0.82
N LEU A 26 4.41 -2.00 1.01
CA LEU A 26 3.83 -2.28 2.33
C LEU A 26 3.91 -3.79 2.60
N GLU A 27 4.89 -4.20 3.37
CA GLU A 27 5.04 -5.61 3.75
C GLU A 27 3.85 -6.13 4.56
N ASN A 28 3.66 -7.44 4.48
CA ASN A 28 2.46 -8.13 4.95
C ASN A 28 2.05 -7.83 6.39
N ASP A 29 2.99 -7.65 7.32
CA ASP A 29 2.69 -7.43 8.74
C ASP A 29 2.98 -5.99 9.20
N ALA A 30 3.44 -5.15 8.28
CA ALA A 30 3.86 -3.78 8.60
C ALA A 30 2.69 -2.78 8.60
N TYR A 31 1.56 -3.12 7.99
CA TYR A 31 0.35 -2.29 7.96
C TYR A 31 -0.90 -3.08 8.29
N GLN A 32 -1.98 -2.42 8.64
CA GLN A 32 -3.28 -3.05 8.88
C GLN A 32 -4.03 -3.23 7.57
N LYS A 33 -4.30 -4.48 7.21
CA LYS A 33 -5.02 -4.83 5.99
C LYS A 33 -6.53 -4.84 6.21
N VAL A 34 -7.22 -3.98 5.51
CA VAL A 34 -8.67 -4.05 5.41
C VAL A 34 -9.04 -5.15 4.40
N LYS A 35 -9.89 -6.07 4.84
CA LYS A 35 -10.46 -7.11 3.96
C LYS A 35 -11.36 -6.49 2.91
N TYR A 36 -11.44 -7.12 1.76
CA TYR A 36 -12.19 -6.64 0.59
C TYR A 36 -12.81 -7.79 -0.17
N ASP A 37 -13.77 -7.48 -1.02
CA ASP A 37 -14.26 -8.35 -2.07
C ASP A 37 -13.90 -7.71 -3.43
N LEU A 38 -13.54 -8.53 -4.42
CA LEU A 38 -13.40 -8.05 -5.79
C LEU A 38 -14.78 -8.01 -6.44
N VAL A 39 -15.21 -6.82 -6.80
CA VAL A 39 -16.50 -6.60 -7.46
C VAL A 39 -16.30 -5.97 -8.84
N PRO A 40 -17.20 -6.23 -9.81
CA PRO A 40 -17.14 -5.56 -11.10
C PRO A 40 -17.23 -4.04 -10.94
N VAL A 41 -16.47 -3.32 -11.74
CA VAL A 41 -16.62 -1.86 -11.83
C VAL A 41 -18.00 -1.55 -12.42
N PRO A 42 -18.82 -0.71 -11.76
CA PRO A 42 -20.13 -0.32 -12.30
C PRO A 42 -19.99 0.31 -13.68
N LYS A 43 -20.92 0.05 -14.58
CA LYS A 43 -20.88 0.59 -15.96
C LYS A 43 -20.75 2.12 -15.99
N GLU A 44 -21.37 2.81 -15.06
CA GLU A 44 -21.34 4.27 -14.94
C GLU A 44 -19.94 4.80 -14.54
N ARG A 45 -19.04 3.92 -14.13
CA ARG A 45 -17.65 4.23 -13.74
C ARG A 45 -16.63 3.72 -14.74
N THR A 46 -17.05 3.05 -15.80
CA THR A 46 -16.14 2.65 -16.88
C THR A 46 -15.86 3.85 -17.79
N ASP A 47 -14.62 4.02 -18.16
CA ASP A 47 -14.12 5.12 -19.02
C ASP A 47 -13.38 4.58 -20.26
N GLU A 48 -13.32 3.25 -20.41
CA GLU A 48 -12.62 2.52 -21.47
C GLU A 48 -11.10 2.77 -21.57
N VAL A 49 -10.55 3.60 -20.69
CA VAL A 49 -9.13 3.92 -20.60
C VAL A 49 -8.50 3.23 -19.39
N ILE A 50 -8.93 3.58 -18.19
CA ILE A 50 -8.44 3.02 -16.92
C ILE A 50 -9.36 1.88 -16.45
N PHE A 51 -10.66 2.12 -16.45
CA PHE A 51 -11.68 1.15 -16.04
C PHE A 51 -12.47 0.65 -17.25
N ARG A 52 -11.96 -0.39 -17.87
CA ARG A 52 -12.63 -1.05 -19.01
C ARG A 52 -13.78 -1.93 -18.55
N GLU A 53 -14.73 -2.19 -19.44
CA GLU A 53 -15.81 -3.14 -19.18
C GLU A 53 -15.23 -4.51 -18.74
N GLY A 54 -15.82 -5.11 -17.70
CA GLY A 54 -15.33 -6.35 -17.09
C GLY A 54 -14.20 -6.19 -16.09
N SER A 55 -13.65 -5.00 -15.91
CA SER A 55 -12.66 -4.72 -14.84
C SER A 55 -13.28 -4.89 -13.45
N LYS A 56 -12.44 -5.23 -12.49
CA LYS A 56 -12.84 -5.38 -11.09
C LYS A 56 -12.01 -4.46 -10.21
N TRP A 57 -12.62 -3.97 -9.15
CA TRP A 57 -11.92 -3.24 -8.10
C TRP A 57 -12.17 -3.86 -6.72
N ALA A 58 -11.36 -3.52 -5.75
CA ALA A 58 -11.54 -3.96 -4.39
C ALA A 58 -12.59 -3.10 -3.69
N ASN A 59 -13.65 -3.76 -3.18
CA ASN A 59 -14.65 -3.14 -2.32
C ASN A 59 -14.30 -3.44 -0.86
N PRO A 60 -13.80 -2.46 -0.07
CA PRO A 60 -13.37 -2.70 1.30
C PRO A 60 -14.54 -3.01 2.22
N LYS A 61 -14.31 -3.95 3.15
CA LYS A 61 -15.31 -4.33 4.15
C LYS A 61 -15.27 -3.37 5.34
N GLU A 62 -16.35 -2.62 5.56
CA GLU A 62 -16.48 -1.65 6.64
C GLU A 62 -16.17 -2.26 8.02
N LYS A 63 -16.70 -3.45 8.30
CA LYS A 63 -16.43 -4.17 9.57
C LYS A 63 -14.94 -4.39 9.77
N SER A 64 -14.22 -4.81 8.74
CA SER A 64 -12.77 -5.01 8.79
C SER A 64 -12.01 -3.71 9.02
N ALA A 65 -12.42 -2.62 8.35
CA ALA A 65 -11.84 -1.30 8.57
C ALA A 65 -12.01 -0.85 10.04
N LYS A 66 -13.22 -0.96 10.57
CA LYS A 66 -13.50 -0.63 11.97
C LYS A 66 -12.66 -1.47 12.95
N GLU A 67 -12.46 -2.75 12.68
CA GLU A 67 -11.60 -3.62 13.48
C GLU A 67 -10.13 -3.18 13.43
N CYS A 68 -9.62 -2.80 12.26
CA CYS A 68 -8.26 -2.27 12.11
C CYS A 68 -8.05 -1.00 12.95
N PHE A 69 -8.98 -0.05 12.89
CA PHE A 69 -8.93 1.17 13.70
C PHE A 69 -8.99 0.89 15.20
N ARG A 70 -9.87 0.00 15.65
CA ARG A 70 -9.97 -0.38 17.07
C ARG A 70 -8.70 -1.03 17.58
N LYS A 71 -8.11 -1.95 16.81
CA LYS A 71 -6.84 -2.60 17.17
C LYS A 71 -5.71 -1.58 17.31
N MET A 72 -5.59 -0.67 16.35
CA MET A 72 -4.56 0.37 16.38
C MET A 72 -4.74 1.31 17.56
N LYS A 73 -5.98 1.73 17.85
CA LYS A 73 -6.29 2.57 19.01
C LYS A 73 -5.98 1.87 20.35
N ASN A 74 -6.29 0.57 20.46
CA ASN A 74 -6.15 -0.17 21.70
C ASN A 74 -4.71 -0.65 21.97
N HIS A 75 -3.88 -0.77 20.93
CA HIS A 75 -2.51 -1.28 21.01
C HIS A 75 -1.51 -0.38 20.25
N PRO A 76 -1.46 0.93 20.52
CA PRO A 76 -0.66 1.87 19.72
C PRO A 76 0.81 1.49 19.64
N GLY A 77 1.42 1.05 20.73
CA GLY A 77 2.85 0.71 20.76
C GLY A 77 3.25 -0.41 19.81
N ILE A 78 2.37 -1.39 19.56
CA ILE A 78 2.62 -2.46 18.59
C ILE A 78 2.69 -1.88 17.17
N TYR A 79 1.76 -0.99 16.84
CA TYR A 79 1.66 -0.41 15.49
C TYR A 79 2.72 0.66 15.24
N GLU A 80 3.09 1.43 16.25
CA GLU A 80 4.21 2.36 16.20
C GLU A 80 5.54 1.62 15.94
N LYS A 81 5.79 0.51 16.62
CA LYS A 81 6.97 -0.32 16.36
C LYS A 81 6.99 -0.90 14.95
N ARG A 82 5.86 -1.40 14.47
CA ARG A 82 5.73 -1.89 13.08
C ARG A 82 5.96 -0.77 12.06
N ALA A 83 5.40 0.41 12.32
CA ALA A 83 5.60 1.58 11.46
C ALA A 83 7.07 2.00 11.41
N SER A 84 7.79 1.98 12.53
CA SER A 84 9.22 2.28 12.59
C SER A 84 10.03 1.28 11.74
N ASN A 85 9.77 -0.01 11.87
CA ASN A 85 10.45 -1.03 11.07
C ASN A 85 10.17 -0.87 9.57
N LEU A 86 8.93 -0.55 9.21
CA LEU A 86 8.54 -0.31 7.82
C LEU A 86 9.21 0.95 7.26
N SER A 87 9.26 2.02 8.06
CA SER A 87 9.92 3.27 7.69
C SER A 87 11.39 3.04 7.32
N GLU A 88 12.15 2.34 8.14
CA GLU A 88 13.55 2.02 7.86
C GLU A 88 13.71 1.28 6.54
N LYS A 89 12.85 0.30 6.27
CA LYS A 89 12.87 -0.46 5.02
C LYS A 89 12.53 0.39 3.80
N ILE A 90 11.50 1.23 3.90
CA ILE A 90 11.09 2.13 2.81
C ILE A 90 12.18 3.15 2.52
N ILE A 91 12.75 3.79 3.53
CA ILE A 91 13.84 4.76 3.37
C ILE A 91 15.03 4.09 2.69
N LYS A 92 15.39 2.88 3.11
CA LYS A 92 16.51 2.14 2.52
C LYS A 92 16.25 1.73 1.06
N SER A 93 15.06 1.23 0.74
CA SER A 93 14.73 0.69 -0.60
C SER A 93 14.32 1.75 -1.61
N HIS A 94 13.85 2.90 -1.14
CA HIS A 94 13.33 4.00 -1.97
C HIS A 94 14.11 5.30 -1.79
N SER A 95 15.35 5.22 -1.27
CA SER A 95 16.27 6.36 -1.30
C SER A 95 16.62 6.74 -2.75
N PHE A 96 17.06 7.97 -2.95
CA PHE A 96 17.51 8.43 -4.26
C PHE A 96 18.58 7.49 -4.84
N GLU A 97 19.56 7.12 -4.02
CA GLU A 97 20.66 6.24 -4.41
C GLU A 97 20.16 4.84 -4.80
N SER A 98 19.24 4.26 -4.03
CA SER A 98 18.67 2.94 -4.31
C SER A 98 17.86 2.95 -5.60
N ILE A 99 17.09 3.98 -5.84
CA ILE A 99 16.29 4.13 -7.07
C ILE A 99 17.22 4.35 -8.27
N CYS A 100 18.24 5.20 -8.17
CA CYS A 100 19.23 5.37 -9.22
C CYS A 100 19.93 4.04 -9.57
N ALA A 101 20.37 3.29 -8.56
CA ALA A 101 21.00 2.00 -8.79
C ALA A 101 20.08 0.99 -9.50
N ALA A 102 18.77 0.98 -9.16
CA ALA A 102 17.80 0.15 -9.84
C ALA A 102 17.59 0.56 -11.30
N TYR A 103 17.55 1.86 -11.60
CA TYR A 103 17.51 2.35 -12.98
C TYR A 103 18.77 2.02 -13.76
N ASP A 104 19.94 2.18 -13.16
CA ASP A 104 21.22 1.84 -13.78
C ASP A 104 21.28 0.36 -14.15
N GLU A 105 20.80 -0.53 -13.29
CA GLU A 105 20.77 -1.97 -13.56
C GLU A 105 19.89 -2.31 -14.75
N VAL A 106 18.71 -1.70 -14.84
CA VAL A 106 17.79 -1.90 -15.97
C VAL A 106 18.37 -1.33 -17.27
N THR A 107 18.97 -0.13 -17.22
CA THR A 107 19.48 0.53 -18.42
C THR A 107 20.76 -0.07 -18.96
N LYS A 108 21.62 -0.67 -18.12
CA LYS A 108 22.82 -1.42 -18.57
C LYS A 108 22.50 -2.49 -19.60
N SER A 109 21.32 -3.11 -19.51
CA SER A 109 20.88 -4.13 -20.45
C SER A 109 20.36 -3.57 -21.79
N ILE A 110 20.11 -2.26 -21.86
CA ILE A 110 19.50 -1.59 -23.01
C ILE A 110 20.53 -0.76 -23.79
N ILE A 111 21.52 -0.27 -23.10
CA ILE A 111 22.63 0.54 -23.66
C ILE A 111 23.86 -0.33 -23.82
#